data_0606b3d412384bb3655c38ce44d2678d
#
_entry.id   0606b3d412384bb3655c38ce44d2678d
#
_cell.length_a   1.000
_cell.length_b   1.000
_cell.length_c   1.000
_cell.angle_alpha   90.00
_cell.angle_beta   90.00
_cell.angle_gamma   90.00
#
_symmetry.space_group_name_H-M   'P 1'
#
loop_
_entity.id
_entity.type
_entity.pdbx_description
1 polymer ?
#
loop_
_entity_poly.entity_id
_entity_poly.type
_entity_poly.pdbx_seq_one_letter_code
_entity_poly.pdbx_strand_id
1 'polypeptide(L)'
;MAERPRIEVQGGDDWVTRNRMDKFIATIELIAAFFIGLVAIDIFVTVLLRNFFSMALPDSYDIGQLLLGILIFWGIAATSYRGTHITVDVVWANASPRYQRWIDVFATLVLLFVVAMQTYSLVDKVASNYNANLQTFELRLPTWPFLALAWAGDVAAVLLIAVRTYRLIFQPEAMARSQQDIRPVE
;
A
#
# COMPACT_ATOMS: atom_id res chain seq x y z
N MET A 1 8.35 52.10 15.87
CA MET A 1 8.00 51.00 16.78
C MET A 1 7.11 50.09 15.95
N ALA A 2 7.69 49.08 15.32
CA ALA A 2 6.98 48.21 14.37
C ALA A 2 6.43 47.00 15.14
N GLU A 3 5.11 46.90 15.14
CA GLU A 3 4.35 45.81 15.73
C GLU A 3 4.61 44.52 14.95
N ARG A 4 5.22 43.51 15.59
CA ARG A 4 5.40 42.17 14.98
C ARG A 4 4.03 41.49 14.90
N PRO A 5 3.61 40.96 13.75
CA PRO A 5 2.38 40.20 13.68
C PRO A 5 2.47 38.98 14.57
N ARG A 6 1.50 38.79 15.46
CA ARG A 6 1.30 37.57 16.23
C ARG A 6 0.97 36.45 15.25
N ILE A 7 1.85 35.49 15.13
CA ILE A 7 1.56 34.21 14.48
C ILE A 7 0.64 33.47 15.45
N GLU A 8 -0.67 33.51 15.18
CA GLU A 8 -1.62 32.62 15.81
C GLU A 8 -1.33 31.18 15.35
N VAL A 9 -0.82 30.36 16.27
CA VAL A 9 -0.62 28.93 16.07
C VAL A 9 -2.02 28.28 16.15
N GLN A 10 -2.78 28.39 15.06
CA GLN A 10 -3.98 27.61 14.82
C GLN A 10 -3.55 26.21 14.36
N GLY A 11 -3.68 25.20 15.19
CA GLY A 11 -3.48 23.82 14.75
C GLY A 11 -2.92 22.86 15.81
N GLY A 12 -3.47 22.89 17.04
CA GLY A 12 -3.06 21.89 18.06
C GLY A 12 -3.44 20.45 17.74
N ASP A 13 -4.46 20.22 16.90
CA ASP A 13 -5.00 18.90 16.64
C ASP A 13 -4.51 18.29 15.30
N ASP A 14 -4.17 19.11 14.32
CA ASP A 14 -3.77 18.67 12.99
C ASP A 14 -2.39 17.97 12.98
N TRP A 15 -1.45 18.38 13.83
CA TRP A 15 -0.13 17.74 13.91
C TRP A 15 -0.18 16.39 14.63
N VAL A 16 -1.11 16.18 15.57
CA VAL A 16 -1.26 14.90 16.29
C VAL A 16 -1.86 13.83 15.38
N THR A 17 -2.86 14.18 14.59
CA THR A 17 -3.48 13.27 13.62
C THR A 17 -2.52 12.95 12.47
N ARG A 18 -1.78 13.93 11.97
CA ARG A 18 -0.73 13.76 10.97
C ARG A 18 0.36 12.80 11.46
N ASN A 19 0.83 12.97 12.68
CA ASN A 19 1.89 12.13 13.26
C ASN A 19 1.45 10.68 13.49
N ARG A 20 0.17 10.43 13.79
CA ARG A 20 -0.39 9.07 13.90
C ARG A 20 -0.51 8.39 12.54
N MET A 21 -0.96 9.11 11.52
CA MET A 21 -1.08 8.58 10.17
C MET A 21 0.31 8.28 9.57
N ASP A 22 1.27 9.17 9.76
CA ASP A 22 2.65 8.96 9.29
C ASP A 22 3.28 7.71 9.94
N LYS A 23 3.05 7.49 11.25
CA LYS A 23 3.48 6.26 11.94
C LYS A 23 2.79 5.00 11.39
N PHE A 24 1.50 5.08 11.11
CA PHE A 24 0.76 3.94 10.54
C PHE A 24 1.29 3.58 9.14
N ILE A 25 1.53 4.58 8.30
CA ILE A 25 2.11 4.38 6.97
C ILE A 25 3.53 3.81 7.06
N ALA A 26 4.37 4.36 7.95
CA ALA A 26 5.72 3.85 8.18
C ALA A 26 5.71 2.39 8.63
N THR A 27 4.72 1.98 9.43
CA THR A 27 4.55 0.57 9.82
C THR A 27 4.18 -0.31 8.63
N ILE A 28 3.27 0.14 7.76
CA ILE A 28 2.89 -0.58 6.55
C ILE A 28 4.11 -0.73 5.62
N GLU A 29 4.88 0.33 5.42
CA GLU A 29 6.09 0.32 4.61
C GLU A 29 7.16 -0.64 5.18
N LEU A 30 7.32 -0.65 6.50
CA LEU A 30 8.24 -1.57 7.17
C LEU A 30 7.83 -3.03 6.97
N ILE A 31 6.52 -3.33 7.08
CA ILE A 31 5.99 -4.67 6.82
C ILE A 31 6.26 -5.06 5.37
N ALA A 32 5.95 -4.19 4.41
CA ALA A 32 6.21 -4.45 3.00
C ALA A 32 7.71 -4.69 2.72
N ALA A 33 8.58 -3.85 3.30
CA ALA A 33 10.04 -3.99 3.16
C ALA A 33 10.55 -5.31 3.76
N PHE A 34 10.00 -5.73 4.91
CA PHE A 34 10.33 -7.01 5.51
C PHE A 34 9.99 -8.20 4.59
N PHE A 35 8.80 -8.18 3.99
CA PHE A 35 8.40 -9.24 3.05
C PHE A 35 9.22 -9.21 1.75
N ILE A 36 9.65 -8.04 1.26
CA ILE A 36 10.60 -7.95 0.14
C ILE A 36 11.89 -8.69 0.49
N GLY A 37 12.44 -8.44 1.69
CA GLY A 37 13.64 -9.11 2.18
C GLY A 37 13.47 -10.63 2.25
N LEU A 38 12.32 -11.12 2.77
CA LEU A 38 12.04 -12.54 2.86
C LEU A 38 11.95 -13.20 1.47
N VAL A 39 11.26 -12.59 0.52
CA VAL A 39 11.18 -13.08 -0.87
C VAL A 39 12.56 -13.13 -1.52
N ALA A 40 13.37 -12.09 -1.32
CA ALA A 40 14.72 -12.03 -1.87
C ALA A 40 15.61 -13.13 -1.29
N ILE A 41 15.53 -13.37 0.03
CA ILE A 41 16.28 -14.45 0.70
C ILE A 41 15.82 -15.82 0.21
N ASP A 42 14.51 -16.05 0.10
CA ASP A 42 13.96 -17.33 -0.38
C ASP A 42 14.46 -17.65 -1.80
N ILE A 43 14.37 -16.68 -2.73
CA ILE A 43 14.86 -16.84 -4.10
C ILE A 43 16.38 -17.06 -4.11
N PHE A 44 17.14 -16.27 -3.34
CA PHE A 44 18.59 -16.37 -3.28
C PHE A 44 19.05 -17.75 -2.78
N VAL A 45 18.48 -18.22 -1.66
CA VAL A 45 18.79 -19.53 -1.07
C VAL A 45 18.40 -20.65 -2.03
N THR A 46 17.23 -20.58 -2.67
CA THR A 46 16.77 -21.57 -3.63
C THR A 46 17.71 -21.67 -4.82
N VAL A 47 18.16 -20.54 -5.37
CA VAL A 47 19.09 -20.49 -6.51
C VAL A 47 20.45 -21.08 -6.12
N LEU A 48 20.97 -20.73 -4.95
CA LEU A 48 22.24 -21.25 -4.44
C LEU A 48 22.19 -22.77 -4.24
N LEU A 49 21.17 -23.29 -3.55
CA LEU A 49 21.01 -24.71 -3.29
C LEU A 49 20.89 -25.50 -4.59
N ARG A 50 20.12 -24.99 -5.55
CA ARG A 50 19.96 -25.64 -6.84
C ARG A 50 21.24 -25.64 -7.66
N ASN A 51 22.01 -24.53 -7.65
CA ASN A 51 23.20 -24.41 -8.49
C ASN A 51 24.44 -25.13 -7.92
N PHE A 52 24.63 -25.07 -6.59
CA PHE A 52 25.84 -25.65 -5.97
C PHE A 52 25.64 -27.08 -5.45
N PHE A 53 24.42 -27.40 -4.99
CA PHE A 53 24.14 -28.67 -4.34
C PHE A 53 23.17 -29.55 -5.14
N SER A 54 22.65 -29.08 -6.28
CA SER A 54 21.61 -29.77 -7.05
C SER A 54 20.39 -30.19 -6.21
N MET A 55 20.13 -29.45 -5.13
CA MET A 55 19.02 -29.68 -4.22
C MET A 55 17.93 -28.63 -4.45
N ALA A 56 16.65 -29.05 -4.45
CA ALA A 56 15.52 -28.14 -4.44
C ALA A 56 15.12 -27.87 -2.99
N LEU A 57 14.82 -26.59 -2.67
CA LEU A 57 14.24 -26.24 -1.37
C LEU A 57 12.76 -26.65 -1.39
N PRO A 58 12.30 -27.46 -0.41
CA PRO A 58 10.89 -27.87 -0.33
C PRO A 58 9.96 -26.67 -0.27
N ASP A 59 8.87 -26.70 -1.04
CA ASP A 59 7.83 -25.66 -1.10
C ASP A 59 8.31 -24.24 -1.40
N SER A 60 9.56 -24.02 -1.83
CA SER A 60 10.08 -22.67 -2.12
C SER A 60 9.20 -21.92 -3.12
N TYR A 61 8.68 -22.61 -4.14
CA TYR A 61 7.77 -22.00 -5.10
C TYR A 61 6.45 -21.53 -4.45
N ASP A 62 5.85 -22.39 -3.64
CA ASP A 62 4.57 -22.08 -2.98
C ASP A 62 4.75 -20.97 -1.93
N ILE A 63 5.81 -21.05 -1.13
CA ILE A 63 6.15 -20.03 -0.12
C ILE A 63 6.45 -18.69 -0.79
N GLY A 64 7.28 -18.70 -1.84
CA GLY A 64 7.59 -17.48 -2.61
C GLY A 64 6.34 -16.83 -3.18
N GLN A 65 5.41 -17.60 -3.73
CA GLN A 65 4.15 -17.10 -4.26
C GLN A 65 3.25 -16.50 -3.16
N LEU A 66 3.16 -17.14 -1.99
CA LEU A 66 2.40 -16.66 -0.85
C LEU A 66 2.99 -15.36 -0.28
N LEU A 67 4.31 -15.30 -0.11
CA LEU A 67 5.02 -14.11 0.36
C LEU A 67 4.89 -12.95 -0.65
N LEU A 68 4.98 -13.23 -1.95
CA LEU A 68 4.77 -12.24 -3.00
C LEU A 68 3.34 -11.67 -2.95
N GLY A 69 2.34 -12.51 -2.69
CA GLY A 69 0.96 -12.07 -2.48
C GLY A 69 0.84 -11.07 -1.34
N ILE A 70 1.42 -11.38 -0.17
CA ILE A 70 1.44 -10.47 0.98
C ILE A 70 2.14 -9.15 0.59
N LEU A 71 3.31 -9.23 -0.03
CA LEU A 71 4.07 -8.07 -0.47
C LEU A 71 3.27 -7.14 -1.38
N ILE A 72 2.57 -7.69 -2.36
CA ILE A 72 1.78 -6.90 -3.32
C ILE A 72 0.68 -6.12 -2.59
N PHE A 73 -0.10 -6.77 -1.70
CA PHE A 73 -1.21 -6.11 -1.01
C PHE A 73 -0.74 -5.04 -0.01
N TRP A 74 0.31 -5.32 0.76
CA TRP A 74 0.90 -4.32 1.65
C TRP A 74 1.61 -3.20 0.86
N GLY A 75 2.20 -3.52 -0.29
CA GLY A 75 2.77 -2.52 -1.21
C GLY A 75 1.71 -1.58 -1.78
N ILE A 76 0.54 -2.11 -2.20
CA ILE A 76 -0.60 -1.29 -2.65
C ILE A 76 -1.06 -0.36 -1.52
N ALA A 77 -1.15 -0.85 -0.27
CA ALA A 77 -1.50 -0.03 0.87
C ALA A 77 -0.52 1.13 1.07
N ALA A 78 0.80 0.86 1.02
CA ALA A 78 1.84 1.87 1.19
C ALA A 78 1.81 2.95 0.10
N THR A 79 1.67 2.56 -1.17
CA THR A 79 1.68 3.49 -2.32
C THR A 79 0.39 4.28 -2.46
N SER A 80 -0.74 3.72 -2.01
CA SER A 80 -2.06 4.35 -2.16
C SER A 80 -2.19 5.67 -1.42
N TYR A 81 -1.59 5.81 -0.25
CA TYR A 81 -1.62 7.05 0.50
C TYR A 81 -0.73 8.14 -0.12
N ARG A 82 0.47 7.78 -0.57
CA ARG A 82 1.42 8.73 -1.18
C ARG A 82 0.97 9.24 -2.55
N GLY A 83 0.02 8.54 -3.18
CA GLY A 83 -0.50 8.93 -4.49
C GLY A 83 0.49 8.79 -5.63
N THR A 84 1.54 8.03 -5.43
CA THR A 84 2.57 7.71 -6.42
C THR A 84 2.13 6.59 -7.37
N HIS A 85 0.81 6.38 -7.52
CA HIS A 85 0.34 5.58 -8.64
C HIS A 85 0.72 6.30 -9.93
N ILE A 86 1.21 5.54 -10.89
CA ILE A 86 1.58 6.03 -12.23
C ILE A 86 0.39 6.82 -12.77
N THR A 87 0.40 8.12 -12.53
CA THR A 87 -0.52 9.05 -13.15
C THR A 87 -0.05 9.21 -14.59
N VAL A 88 -0.98 9.41 -15.49
CA VAL A 88 -0.64 9.77 -16.87
C VAL A 88 -0.14 11.22 -16.82
N ASP A 89 1.08 11.42 -16.31
CA ASP A 89 1.67 12.72 -16.00
C ASP A 89 1.60 13.70 -17.20
N VAL A 90 1.67 13.16 -18.41
CA VAL A 90 1.59 13.97 -19.64
C VAL A 90 0.22 14.60 -19.81
N VAL A 91 -0.88 13.88 -19.56
CA VAL A 91 -2.25 14.41 -19.66
C VAL A 91 -2.54 15.32 -18.48
N TRP A 92 -2.11 14.91 -17.28
CA TRP A 92 -2.29 15.68 -16.06
C TRP A 92 -1.54 17.02 -16.10
N ALA A 93 -0.27 17.05 -16.56
CA ALA A 93 0.55 18.26 -16.65
C ALA A 93 -0.02 19.31 -17.62
N ASN A 94 -0.74 18.89 -18.66
CA ASN A 94 -1.35 19.79 -19.65
C ASN A 94 -2.81 20.15 -19.32
N ALA A 95 -3.39 19.59 -18.27
CA ALA A 95 -4.78 19.86 -17.88
C ALA A 95 -4.89 21.09 -16.98
N SER A 96 -6.01 21.84 -17.09
CA SER A 96 -6.28 22.94 -16.17
C SER A 96 -6.53 22.41 -14.75
N PRO A 97 -6.31 23.23 -13.68
CA PRO A 97 -6.41 22.80 -12.28
C PRO A 97 -7.76 22.15 -11.92
N ARG A 98 -8.84 22.53 -12.59
CA ARG A 98 -10.17 21.92 -12.41
C ARG A 98 -10.24 20.50 -12.98
N TYR A 99 -9.68 20.29 -14.17
CA TYR A 99 -9.64 18.98 -14.82
C TYR A 99 -8.68 18.03 -14.10
N GLN A 100 -7.53 18.53 -13.61
CA GLN A 100 -6.61 17.75 -12.77
C GLN A 100 -7.34 17.15 -11.56
N ARG A 101 -8.10 17.98 -10.84
CA ARG A 101 -8.87 17.52 -9.68
C ARG A 101 -9.93 16.46 -10.05
N TRP A 102 -10.65 16.65 -11.17
CA TRP A 102 -11.64 15.67 -11.62
C TRP A 102 -11.00 14.33 -12.00
N ILE A 103 -9.84 14.38 -12.67
CA ILE A 103 -9.06 13.17 -13.01
C ILE A 103 -8.61 12.46 -11.73
N ASP A 104 -8.07 13.19 -10.76
CA ASP A 104 -7.59 12.59 -9.49
C ASP A 104 -8.73 11.97 -8.69
N VAL A 105 -9.87 12.63 -8.56
CA VAL A 105 -11.05 12.10 -7.87
C VAL A 105 -11.58 10.86 -8.58
N PHE A 106 -11.74 10.93 -9.90
CA PHE A 106 -12.24 9.79 -10.69
C PHE A 106 -11.30 8.59 -10.60
N ALA A 107 -9.99 8.80 -10.80
CA ALA A 107 -9.00 7.73 -10.72
C ALA A 107 -8.96 7.09 -9.31
N THR A 108 -9.04 7.91 -8.26
CA THR A 108 -9.04 7.40 -6.88
C THR A 108 -10.33 6.64 -6.55
N LEU A 109 -11.49 7.06 -7.08
CA LEU A 109 -12.76 6.34 -6.93
C LEU A 109 -12.73 5.00 -7.65
N VAL A 110 -12.22 4.94 -8.88
CA VAL A 110 -12.06 3.70 -9.63
C VAL A 110 -11.12 2.75 -8.88
N LEU A 111 -9.99 3.25 -8.38
CA LEU A 111 -9.05 2.47 -7.59
C LEU A 111 -9.72 1.93 -6.32
N LEU A 112 -10.46 2.77 -5.59
CA LEU A 112 -11.20 2.36 -4.39
C LEU A 112 -12.20 1.24 -4.70
N PHE A 113 -12.93 1.37 -5.79
CA PHE A 113 -13.91 0.36 -6.22
C PHE A 113 -13.22 -0.97 -6.53
N VAL A 114 -12.15 -0.95 -7.32
CA VAL A 114 -11.42 -2.16 -7.71
C VAL A 114 -10.82 -2.85 -6.49
N VAL A 115 -10.13 -2.11 -5.60
CA VAL A 115 -9.50 -2.69 -4.40
C VAL A 115 -10.56 -3.20 -3.42
N ALA A 116 -11.70 -2.51 -3.26
CA ALA A 116 -12.79 -3.00 -2.42
C ALA A 116 -13.41 -4.31 -2.95
N MET A 117 -13.63 -4.42 -4.27
CA MET A 117 -14.10 -5.66 -4.90
C MET A 117 -13.09 -6.80 -4.71
N GLN A 118 -11.80 -6.50 -4.82
CA GLN A 118 -10.72 -7.44 -4.60
C GLN A 118 -10.68 -7.91 -3.15
N THR A 119 -10.80 -6.99 -2.18
CA THR A 119 -10.86 -7.31 -0.74
C THR A 119 -12.02 -8.25 -0.43
N TYR A 120 -13.21 -7.99 -1.01
CA TYR A 120 -14.37 -8.86 -0.85
C TYR A 120 -14.11 -10.27 -1.41
N SER A 121 -13.57 -10.37 -2.62
CA SER A 121 -13.25 -11.66 -3.25
C SER A 121 -12.18 -12.44 -2.48
N LEU A 122 -11.24 -11.73 -1.85
CA LEU A 122 -10.16 -12.36 -1.09
C LEU A 122 -10.65 -12.97 0.24
N VAL A 123 -11.70 -12.41 0.85
CA VAL A 123 -12.36 -13.03 2.04
C VAL A 123 -12.88 -14.43 1.70
N ASP A 124 -13.60 -14.55 0.59
CA ASP A 124 -14.15 -15.84 0.15
C ASP A 124 -13.02 -16.85 -0.12
N LYS A 125 -11.91 -16.37 -0.68
CA LYS A 125 -10.74 -17.21 -0.93
C LYS A 125 -10.07 -17.68 0.37
N VAL A 126 -9.93 -16.80 1.38
CA VAL A 126 -9.42 -17.17 2.71
C VAL A 126 -10.32 -18.22 3.36
N ALA A 127 -11.64 -17.98 3.36
CA ALA A 127 -12.62 -18.90 3.93
C ALA A 127 -12.64 -20.26 3.20
N SER A 128 -12.57 -20.26 1.89
CA SER A 128 -12.52 -21.48 1.07
C SER A 128 -11.25 -22.29 1.35
N ASN A 129 -10.09 -21.65 1.43
CA ASN A 129 -8.82 -22.32 1.74
C ASN A 129 -8.80 -22.90 3.16
N TYR A 130 -9.39 -22.17 4.10
CA TYR A 130 -9.55 -22.68 5.48
C TYR A 130 -10.44 -23.90 5.53
N ASN A 131 -11.65 -23.85 4.93
CA ASN A 131 -12.62 -24.95 4.93
C ASN A 131 -12.12 -26.18 4.16
N ALA A 132 -11.39 -25.97 3.07
CA ALA A 132 -10.82 -27.05 2.26
C ALA A 132 -9.51 -27.59 2.83
N ASN A 133 -8.99 -27.00 3.93
CA ASN A 133 -7.71 -27.34 4.54
C ASN A 133 -6.57 -27.41 3.51
N LEU A 134 -6.51 -26.40 2.62
CA LEU A 134 -5.51 -26.35 1.57
C LEU A 134 -4.13 -26.11 2.17
N GLN A 135 -3.18 -26.95 1.74
CA GLN A 135 -1.81 -26.99 2.23
C GLN A 135 -0.83 -26.91 1.06
N THR A 136 0.40 -26.49 1.33
CA THR A 136 1.51 -26.57 0.39
C THR A 136 1.84 -28.02 0.07
N PHE A 137 2.51 -28.24 -1.06
CA PHE A 137 2.65 -29.59 -1.65
C PHE A 137 3.57 -30.50 -0.84
N GLU A 138 4.73 -30.03 -0.38
CA GLU A 138 5.75 -30.87 0.29
C GLU A 138 5.68 -30.80 1.82
N LEU A 139 5.70 -29.57 2.39
CA LEU A 139 5.71 -29.34 3.85
C LEU A 139 4.31 -29.37 4.47
N ARG A 140 3.27 -29.40 3.64
CA ARG A 140 1.86 -29.38 4.08
C ARG A 140 1.53 -28.22 5.03
N LEU A 141 2.12 -27.05 4.76
CA LEU A 141 1.82 -25.85 5.52
C LEU A 141 0.45 -25.31 5.13
N PRO A 142 -0.40 -24.92 6.09
CA PRO A 142 -1.70 -24.33 5.76
C PRO A 142 -1.51 -22.99 5.02
N THR A 143 -2.21 -22.80 3.90
CA THR A 143 -2.07 -21.60 3.07
C THR A 143 -2.93 -20.43 3.55
N TRP A 144 -4.00 -20.70 4.30
CA TRP A 144 -4.95 -19.70 4.76
C TRP A 144 -4.34 -18.56 5.61
N PRO A 145 -3.33 -18.79 6.51
CA PRO A 145 -2.77 -17.70 7.31
C PRO A 145 -2.04 -16.66 6.44
N PHE A 146 -1.36 -17.10 5.39
CA PHE A 146 -0.68 -16.22 4.44
C PHE A 146 -1.69 -15.39 3.66
N LEU A 147 -2.79 -16.01 3.20
CA LEU A 147 -3.88 -15.30 2.53
C LEU A 147 -4.60 -14.33 3.48
N ALA A 148 -4.78 -14.68 4.74
CA ALA A 148 -5.38 -13.79 5.74
C ALA A 148 -4.48 -12.56 6.00
N LEU A 149 -3.16 -12.76 6.04
CA LEU A 149 -2.21 -11.66 6.18
C LEU A 149 -2.18 -10.75 4.95
N ALA A 150 -2.27 -11.33 3.74
CA ALA A 150 -2.43 -10.58 2.50
C ALA A 150 -3.74 -9.78 2.49
N TRP A 151 -4.84 -10.39 2.92
CA TRP A 151 -6.14 -9.73 3.06
C TRP A 151 -6.10 -8.56 4.05
N ALA A 152 -5.38 -8.69 5.17
CA ALA A 152 -5.21 -7.58 6.12
C ALA A 152 -4.50 -6.38 5.47
N GLY A 153 -3.51 -6.62 4.60
CA GLY A 153 -2.85 -5.57 3.81
C GLY A 153 -3.81 -4.89 2.83
N ASP A 154 -4.67 -5.67 2.18
CA ASP A 154 -5.67 -5.16 1.23
C ASP A 154 -6.75 -4.32 1.94
N VAL A 155 -7.21 -4.73 3.12
CA VAL A 155 -8.10 -3.92 3.98
C VAL A 155 -7.44 -2.60 4.36
N ALA A 156 -6.16 -2.62 4.73
CA ALA A 156 -5.41 -1.39 5.01
C ALA A 156 -5.35 -0.48 3.78
N ALA A 157 -5.18 -1.04 2.57
CA ALA A 157 -5.21 -0.29 1.32
C ALA A 157 -6.57 0.39 1.10
N VAL A 158 -7.69 -0.33 1.27
CA VAL A 158 -9.05 0.24 1.16
C VAL A 158 -9.23 1.41 2.11
N LEU A 159 -8.83 1.26 3.38
CA LEU A 159 -8.94 2.33 4.37
C LEU A 159 -8.12 3.57 3.99
N LEU A 160 -6.88 3.38 3.55
CA LEU A 160 -6.02 4.49 3.15
C LEU A 160 -6.52 5.20 1.89
N ILE A 161 -7.00 4.44 0.89
CA ILE A 161 -7.60 5.01 -0.32
C ILE A 161 -8.89 5.77 0.03
N ALA A 162 -9.74 5.23 0.91
CA ALA A 162 -10.96 5.89 1.34
C ALA A 162 -10.67 7.23 2.07
N VAL A 163 -9.69 7.25 2.98
CA VAL A 163 -9.25 8.48 3.65
C VAL A 163 -8.71 9.50 2.64
N ARG A 164 -7.92 9.05 1.67
CA ARG A 164 -7.42 9.91 0.61
C ARG A 164 -8.53 10.48 -0.25
N THR A 165 -9.48 9.64 -0.68
CA THR A 165 -10.65 10.06 -1.46
C THR A 165 -11.46 11.13 -0.71
N TYR A 166 -11.71 10.89 0.58
CA TYR A 166 -12.40 11.85 1.42
C TYR A 166 -11.68 13.21 1.46
N ARG A 167 -10.36 13.21 1.68
CA ARG A 167 -9.55 14.43 1.69
C ARG A 167 -9.55 15.16 0.36
N LEU A 168 -9.45 14.43 -0.77
CA LEU A 168 -9.50 15.02 -2.11
C LEU A 168 -10.82 15.73 -2.39
N ILE A 169 -11.93 15.19 -1.89
CA ILE A 169 -13.27 15.75 -2.11
C ILE A 169 -13.52 16.94 -1.19
N PHE A 170 -13.23 16.81 0.11
CA PHE A 170 -13.64 17.77 1.13
C PHE A 170 -12.55 18.76 1.56
N GLN A 171 -11.26 18.45 1.37
CA GLN A 171 -10.13 19.29 1.82
C GLN A 171 -9.05 19.48 0.73
N PRO A 172 -9.40 20.05 -0.42
CA PRO A 172 -8.45 20.17 -1.56
C PRO A 172 -7.23 21.06 -1.27
N GLU A 173 -7.39 22.10 -0.43
CA GLU A 173 -6.31 23.05 -0.12
C GLU A 173 -5.20 22.44 0.74
N ALA A 174 -5.53 21.49 1.62
CA ALA A 174 -4.56 20.81 2.45
C ALA A 174 -3.64 19.88 1.65
N MET A 175 -4.15 19.31 0.55
CA MET A 175 -3.37 18.44 -0.34
C MET A 175 -2.43 19.22 -1.26
N ALA A 176 -2.83 20.38 -1.73
CA ALA A 176 -1.99 21.26 -2.58
C ALA A 176 -0.72 21.71 -1.85
N ARG A 177 -0.82 22.03 -0.55
CA ARG A 177 0.32 22.41 0.29
C ARG A 177 1.29 21.25 0.51
N SER A 178 0.78 20.04 0.71
CA SER A 178 1.60 18.84 0.92
C SER A 178 2.42 18.46 -0.32
N GLN A 179 1.93 18.75 -1.52
CA GLN A 179 2.66 18.49 -2.78
C GLN A 179 3.74 19.54 -3.06
N GLN A 180 3.58 20.77 -2.60
CA GLN A 180 4.58 21.83 -2.74
C GLN A 180 5.79 21.62 -1.84
N ASP A 181 5.61 21.05 -0.65
CA ASP A 181 6.70 20.75 0.30
C ASP A 181 7.63 19.60 -0.17
N ILE A 182 7.20 18.80 -1.16
CA ILE A 182 7.96 17.64 -1.68
C ILE A 182 8.80 18.03 -2.91
N ARG A 183 8.57 19.20 -3.54
CA ARG A 183 9.40 19.68 -4.64
C ARG A 183 10.65 20.34 -4.06
N PRO A 184 11.87 19.83 -4.34
CA PRO A 184 13.08 20.56 -4.01
C PRO A 184 13.08 21.87 -4.78
N VAL A 185 13.37 22.95 -4.08
CA VAL A 185 13.60 24.27 -4.68
C VAL A 185 14.87 24.16 -5.52
N GLU A 186 14.72 24.21 -6.86
CA GLU A 186 15.85 24.37 -7.77
C GLU A 186 16.41 25.79 -7.67
#